data_191d5606221943567134eb19e9a46852
#
_entry.id   191d5606221943567134eb19e9a46852
#
_cell.length_a   1.000
_cell.length_b   1.000
_cell.length_c   1.000
_cell.angle_alpha   90.00
_cell.angle_beta   90.00
_cell.angle_gamma   90.00
#
_symmetry.space_group_name_H-M   'P 1'
#
loop_
_entity.id
_entity.type
_entity.pdbx_description
1 polymer ?
#
loop_
_entity_poly.entity_id
_entity_poly.type
_entity_poly.pdbx_seq_one_letter_code
_entity_poly.pdbx_strand_id
1 'polypeptide(L)'
;MTAPHTLGQASPADREGPVLRLDGLGWSVGGATIVEDVSLSVREGEFLAFIGPNGAGKTSLFNLISGLSLPTAGRIELDGAEMTDRPAHVRARRGAGRTFQTSSLWPAMTVADHVRLAAQAARGGSYRLWRRADPYTAEVAGVLERTGLGHRARATAGELSHGEKRKLELAVLLVGEPRLMLLDEPMAGVSAEEVPALTELIRTLHREEGRTVLMVEHHMDVLLGLADRLAVMHHGRLLALGTPEAVTADPVVQQAYLGEGL
;
A
#
# COMPACT_ATOMS: atom_id res chain seq x y z
N MET A 1 16.16 39.73 -6.16
CA MET A 1 16.11 38.90 -4.95
C MET A 1 14.64 38.48 -4.78
N THR A 2 14.24 37.34 -5.30
CA THR A 2 12.88 36.84 -5.25
C THR A 2 12.85 35.70 -4.24
N ALA A 3 12.01 35.84 -3.21
CA ALA A 3 11.86 34.89 -2.12
C ALA A 3 11.30 33.55 -2.62
N PRO A 4 11.67 32.41 -2.01
CA PRO A 4 11.14 31.12 -2.41
C PRO A 4 9.67 30.99 -1.98
N HIS A 5 8.81 30.59 -2.94
CA HIS A 5 7.42 30.23 -2.68
C HIS A 5 7.35 29.02 -1.75
N THR A 6 6.95 29.26 -0.52
CA THR A 6 6.54 28.21 0.42
C THR A 6 5.17 27.70 -0.05
N LEU A 7 5.12 26.49 -0.62
CA LEU A 7 3.86 25.79 -0.86
C LEU A 7 3.29 25.40 0.51
N GLY A 8 2.27 26.12 0.96
CA GLY A 8 1.52 25.85 2.16
C GLY A 8 0.92 24.45 2.09
N GLN A 9 1.26 23.58 3.02
CA GLN A 9 0.56 22.35 3.26
C GLN A 9 -0.83 22.70 3.79
N ALA A 10 -1.89 22.40 3.01
CA ALA A 10 -3.26 22.53 3.46
C ALA A 10 -3.50 21.59 4.66
N SER A 11 -4.18 22.08 5.68
CA SER A 11 -4.57 21.31 6.87
C SER A 11 -5.43 20.09 6.49
N PRO A 12 -5.35 18.95 7.18
CA PRO A 12 -6.15 17.77 6.88
C PRO A 12 -7.67 18.00 6.86
N ALA A 13 -8.17 19.02 7.56
CA ALA A 13 -9.60 19.31 7.68
C ALA A 13 -10.25 19.98 6.46
N ASP A 14 -9.46 20.45 5.46
CA ASP A 14 -9.98 21.26 4.33
C ASP A 14 -10.06 20.50 3.00
N ARG A 15 -9.93 19.17 2.99
CA ARG A 15 -9.88 18.39 1.75
C ARG A 15 -11.14 17.54 1.57
N GLU A 16 -12.18 18.14 0.99
CA GLU A 16 -13.41 17.46 0.55
C GLU A 16 -13.16 16.63 -0.72
N GLY A 17 -12.56 15.43 -0.63
CA GLY A 17 -12.39 14.57 -1.80
C GLY A 17 -11.74 13.23 -1.47
N PRO A 18 -11.89 12.23 -2.35
CA PRO A 18 -11.25 10.93 -2.16
C PRO A 18 -9.74 11.05 -2.32
N VAL A 19 -8.98 10.27 -1.52
CA VAL A 19 -7.51 10.13 -1.67
C VAL A 19 -7.16 9.44 -2.98
N LEU A 20 -7.99 8.50 -3.41
CA LEU A 20 -7.86 7.79 -4.69
C LEU A 20 -9.20 7.80 -5.42
N ARG A 21 -9.17 8.12 -6.72
CA ARG A 21 -10.28 7.90 -7.64
C ARG A 21 -9.78 7.17 -8.88
N LEU A 22 -10.52 6.16 -9.28
CA LEU A 22 -10.35 5.43 -10.53
C LEU A 22 -11.61 5.61 -11.35
N ASP A 23 -11.47 6.03 -12.62
CA ASP A 23 -12.59 6.23 -13.55
C ASP A 23 -12.34 5.41 -14.82
N GLY A 24 -13.13 4.36 -15.05
CA GLY A 24 -13.08 3.52 -16.25
C GLY A 24 -11.73 2.90 -16.52
N LEU A 25 -10.98 2.56 -15.45
CA LEU A 25 -9.59 2.11 -15.56
C LEU A 25 -9.49 0.78 -16.29
N GLY A 26 -8.69 0.75 -17.36
CA GLY A 26 -8.46 -0.42 -18.18
C GLY A 26 -6.98 -0.65 -18.49
N TRP A 27 -6.60 -1.93 -18.61
CA TRP A 27 -5.25 -2.33 -19.00
C TRP A 27 -5.26 -3.60 -19.84
N SER A 28 -4.65 -3.50 -21.03
CA SER A 28 -4.53 -4.61 -21.96
C SER A 28 -3.06 -4.80 -22.37
N VAL A 29 -2.61 -6.04 -22.47
CA VAL A 29 -1.26 -6.42 -22.88
C VAL A 29 -1.33 -7.58 -23.86
N GLY A 30 -0.64 -7.45 -25.01
CA GLY A 30 -0.58 -8.52 -26.01
C GLY A 30 -1.96 -8.95 -26.56
N GLY A 31 -2.95 -8.05 -26.57
CA GLY A 31 -4.32 -8.33 -26.99
C GLY A 31 -5.23 -8.93 -25.91
N ALA A 32 -4.68 -9.27 -24.73
CA ALA A 32 -5.48 -9.72 -23.59
C ALA A 32 -5.83 -8.54 -22.69
N THR A 33 -7.11 -8.42 -22.30
CA THR A 33 -7.59 -7.44 -21.33
C THR A 33 -7.44 -8.04 -19.93
N ILE A 34 -6.63 -7.37 -19.08
CA ILE A 34 -6.32 -7.82 -17.72
C ILE A 34 -7.12 -7.04 -16.68
N VAL A 35 -7.35 -5.74 -16.92
CA VAL A 35 -8.21 -4.88 -16.11
C VAL A 35 -9.16 -4.19 -17.06
N GLU A 36 -10.44 -4.17 -16.71
CA GLU A 36 -11.49 -3.67 -17.62
C GLU A 36 -12.52 -2.85 -16.85
N ASP A 37 -12.60 -1.58 -17.20
CA ASP A 37 -13.62 -0.61 -16.73
C ASP A 37 -13.77 -0.55 -15.20
N VAL A 38 -12.64 -0.51 -14.47
CA VAL A 38 -12.67 -0.42 -13.02
C VAL A 38 -12.85 1.03 -12.57
N SER A 39 -13.98 1.30 -11.89
CA SER A 39 -14.30 2.61 -11.33
C SER A 39 -14.59 2.48 -9.84
N LEU A 40 -13.84 3.21 -9.01
CA LEU A 40 -14.04 3.29 -7.56
C LEU A 40 -13.40 4.55 -6.97
N SER A 41 -13.77 4.86 -5.74
CA SER A 41 -13.12 5.91 -4.95
C SER A 41 -12.82 5.42 -3.54
N VAL A 42 -11.73 5.94 -2.96
CA VAL A 42 -11.27 5.64 -1.59
C VAL A 42 -11.14 6.94 -0.83
N ARG A 43 -11.77 7.01 0.34
CA ARG A 43 -11.75 8.18 1.22
C ARG A 43 -10.47 8.19 2.07
N GLU A 44 -10.12 9.35 2.58
CA GLU A 44 -9.04 9.44 3.58
C GLU A 44 -9.39 8.63 4.84
N GLY A 45 -8.43 7.86 5.35
CA GLY A 45 -8.63 6.99 6.50
C GLY A 45 -9.48 5.75 6.23
N GLU A 46 -9.83 5.44 4.99
CA GLU A 46 -10.60 4.24 4.64
C GLU A 46 -9.67 3.02 4.46
N PHE A 47 -10.13 1.85 4.90
CA PHE A 47 -9.52 0.57 4.60
C PHE A 47 -10.35 -0.17 3.55
N LEU A 48 -9.86 -0.22 2.32
CA LEU A 48 -10.48 -0.97 1.22
C LEU A 48 -9.69 -2.24 0.94
N ALA A 49 -10.30 -3.41 1.15
CA ALA A 49 -9.69 -4.68 0.78
C ALA A 49 -10.16 -5.17 -0.58
N PHE A 50 -9.24 -5.75 -1.35
CA PHE A 50 -9.52 -6.39 -2.63
C PHE A 50 -9.45 -7.90 -2.49
N ILE A 51 -10.53 -8.55 -2.88
CA ILE A 51 -10.64 -10.01 -2.91
C ILE A 51 -11.00 -10.47 -4.33
N GLY A 52 -10.83 -11.76 -4.60
CA GLY A 52 -11.13 -12.36 -5.89
C GLY A 52 -10.17 -13.51 -6.19
N PRO A 53 -10.51 -14.38 -7.16
CA PRO A 53 -9.69 -15.54 -7.52
C PRO A 53 -8.32 -15.13 -8.06
N ASN A 54 -7.43 -16.12 -8.21
CA ASN A 54 -6.15 -15.91 -8.85
C ASN A 54 -6.37 -15.53 -10.32
N GLY A 55 -5.60 -14.55 -10.80
CA GLY A 55 -5.80 -14.02 -12.15
C GLY A 55 -6.94 -13.01 -12.30
N ALA A 56 -7.68 -12.66 -11.25
CA ALA A 56 -8.77 -11.67 -11.32
C ALA A 56 -8.31 -10.23 -11.62
N GLY A 57 -6.99 -9.96 -11.68
CA GLY A 57 -6.46 -8.65 -12.02
C GLY A 57 -6.08 -7.78 -10.80
N LYS A 58 -6.14 -8.28 -9.56
CA LYS A 58 -5.88 -7.52 -8.33
C LYS A 58 -4.47 -6.88 -8.30
N THR A 59 -3.42 -7.69 -8.45
CA THR A 59 -2.03 -7.22 -8.51
C THR A 59 -1.79 -6.27 -9.69
N SER A 60 -2.45 -6.53 -10.83
CA SER A 60 -2.41 -5.65 -12.00
C SER A 60 -3.02 -4.28 -11.70
N LEU A 61 -4.16 -4.25 -11.02
CA LEU A 61 -4.78 -3.00 -10.56
C LEU A 61 -3.84 -2.24 -9.61
N PHE A 62 -3.19 -2.92 -8.68
CA PHE A 62 -2.18 -2.31 -7.79
C PHE A 62 -0.97 -1.78 -8.57
N ASN A 63 -0.53 -2.48 -9.64
CA ASN A 63 0.53 -1.99 -10.53
C ASN A 63 0.12 -0.70 -11.24
N LEU A 64 -1.14 -0.60 -11.67
CA LEU A 64 -1.68 0.61 -12.28
C LEU A 64 -1.76 1.76 -11.27
N ILE A 65 -2.30 1.54 -10.07
CA ILE A 65 -2.44 2.57 -9.03
C ILE A 65 -1.06 3.07 -8.59
N SER A 66 -0.08 2.17 -8.41
CA SER A 66 1.28 2.55 -7.99
C SER A 66 2.14 3.15 -9.10
N GLY A 67 1.73 3.05 -10.37
CA GLY A 67 2.48 3.56 -11.53
C GLY A 67 3.63 2.66 -11.97
N LEU A 68 3.63 1.38 -11.59
CA LEU A 68 4.53 0.36 -12.13
C LEU A 68 4.13 -0.07 -13.54
N SER A 69 2.83 0.03 -13.84
CA SER A 69 2.28 -0.09 -15.18
C SER A 69 1.43 1.13 -15.49
N LEU A 70 1.35 1.51 -16.78
CA LEU A 70 0.47 2.58 -17.22
C LEU A 70 -0.82 1.98 -17.77
N PRO A 71 -1.99 2.56 -17.46
CA PRO A 71 -3.26 2.10 -17.98
C PRO A 71 -3.35 2.33 -19.51
N THR A 72 -4.15 1.52 -20.18
CA THR A 72 -4.48 1.70 -21.60
C THR A 72 -5.77 2.48 -21.79
N ALA A 73 -6.57 2.63 -20.74
CA ALA A 73 -7.82 3.40 -20.73
C ALA A 73 -8.13 3.91 -19.31
N GLY A 74 -8.97 4.92 -19.22
CA GLY A 74 -9.45 5.47 -17.96
C GLY A 74 -8.49 6.45 -17.31
N ARG A 75 -8.80 6.81 -16.04
CA ARG A 75 -8.05 7.82 -15.28
C ARG A 75 -7.74 7.36 -13.85
N ILE A 76 -6.64 7.87 -13.32
CA ILE A 76 -6.22 7.72 -11.92
C ILE A 76 -5.99 9.11 -11.35
N GLU A 77 -6.70 9.43 -10.26
CA GLU A 77 -6.47 10.64 -9.49
C GLU A 77 -5.99 10.25 -8.08
N LEU A 78 -4.92 10.88 -7.62
CA LEU A 78 -4.42 10.79 -6.25
C LEU A 78 -4.47 12.18 -5.61
N ASP A 79 -5.18 12.30 -4.51
CA ASP A 79 -5.33 13.56 -3.78
C ASP A 79 -5.74 14.72 -4.70
N GLY A 80 -6.76 14.48 -5.54
CA GLY A 80 -7.30 15.44 -6.49
C GLY A 80 -6.39 15.79 -7.68
N ALA A 81 -5.22 15.15 -7.80
CA ALA A 81 -4.32 15.36 -8.93
C ALA A 81 -4.32 14.18 -9.88
N GLU A 82 -4.40 14.45 -11.18
CA GLU A 82 -4.33 13.41 -12.20
C GLU A 82 -2.94 12.78 -12.25
N MET A 83 -2.92 11.44 -12.12
CA MET A 83 -1.69 10.63 -12.07
C MET A 83 -1.62 9.55 -13.16
N THR A 84 -2.56 9.52 -14.10
CA THR A 84 -2.73 8.47 -15.11
C THR A 84 -1.44 8.09 -15.82
N ASP A 85 -0.71 9.08 -16.33
CA ASP A 85 0.56 8.88 -17.06
C ASP A 85 1.81 9.12 -16.19
N ARG A 86 1.65 9.23 -14.88
CA ARG A 86 2.77 9.52 -13.99
C ARG A 86 3.46 8.25 -13.51
N PRO A 87 4.81 8.18 -13.57
CA PRO A 87 5.57 7.02 -13.12
C PRO A 87 5.53 6.87 -11.59
N ALA A 88 5.87 5.68 -11.11
CA ALA A 88 5.78 5.30 -9.69
C ALA A 88 6.44 6.29 -8.72
N HIS A 89 7.64 6.80 -9.05
CA HIS A 89 8.35 7.74 -8.18
C HIS A 89 7.62 9.10 -8.01
N VAL A 90 6.82 9.53 -9.00
CA VAL A 90 6.00 10.75 -8.91
C VAL A 90 4.80 10.48 -8.01
N ARG A 91 4.14 9.32 -8.15
CA ARG A 91 3.02 8.92 -7.31
C ARG A 91 3.46 8.68 -5.86
N ALA A 92 4.65 8.11 -5.65
CA ALA A 92 5.22 7.96 -4.31
C ALA A 92 5.41 9.33 -3.62
N ARG A 93 5.94 10.33 -4.32
CA ARG A 93 6.05 11.70 -3.81
C ARG A 93 4.69 12.37 -3.56
N ARG A 94 3.63 11.90 -4.22
CA ARG A 94 2.26 12.34 -3.99
C ARG A 94 1.60 11.61 -2.81
N GLY A 95 2.31 10.65 -2.20
CA GLY A 95 1.87 9.94 -1.02
C GLY A 95 1.30 8.53 -1.28
N ALA A 96 1.45 7.97 -2.47
CA ALA A 96 1.11 6.56 -2.73
C ALA A 96 2.31 5.66 -2.43
N GLY A 97 2.29 4.96 -1.31
CA GLY A 97 3.32 4.00 -0.93
C GLY A 97 2.86 2.57 -1.18
N ARG A 98 3.77 1.65 -1.53
CA ARG A 98 3.44 0.25 -1.80
C ARG A 98 4.47 -0.71 -1.21
N THR A 99 3.99 -1.80 -0.61
CA THR A 99 4.80 -3.00 -0.36
C THR A 99 4.79 -3.90 -1.61
N PHE A 100 5.80 -4.72 -1.78
CA PHE A 100 5.90 -5.63 -2.92
C PHE A 100 5.69 -7.08 -2.46
N GLN A 101 5.06 -7.89 -3.31
CA GLN A 101 4.83 -9.31 -3.09
C GLN A 101 6.14 -10.09 -2.85
N THR A 102 7.18 -9.75 -3.62
CA THR A 102 8.53 -10.28 -3.39
C THR A 102 9.30 -9.31 -2.52
N SER A 103 9.84 -9.80 -1.41
CA SER A 103 10.65 -8.97 -0.50
C SER A 103 11.83 -8.34 -1.25
N SER A 104 11.84 -7.01 -1.29
CA SER A 104 12.90 -6.23 -1.93
C SER A 104 14.00 -5.83 -0.94
N LEU A 105 14.12 -6.56 0.18
CA LEU A 105 15.12 -6.30 1.21
C LEU A 105 16.48 -6.85 0.79
N TRP A 106 17.55 -6.09 1.06
CA TRP A 106 18.91 -6.54 0.86
C TRP A 106 19.38 -7.37 2.07
N PRO A 107 19.65 -8.68 1.90
CA PRO A 107 19.91 -9.57 3.06
C PRO A 107 21.09 -9.15 3.94
N ALA A 108 22.12 -8.53 3.37
CA ALA A 108 23.32 -8.08 4.08
C ALA A 108 23.18 -6.67 4.71
N MET A 109 22.09 -5.94 4.43
CA MET A 109 21.86 -4.60 4.97
C MET A 109 21.16 -4.69 6.33
N THR A 110 21.51 -3.80 7.26
CA THR A 110 20.85 -3.77 8.57
C THR A 110 19.41 -3.26 8.48
N VAL A 111 18.59 -3.62 9.44
CA VAL A 111 17.20 -3.14 9.59
C VAL A 111 17.16 -1.61 9.59
N ALA A 112 18.02 -0.98 10.41
CA ALA A 112 18.08 0.49 10.48
C ALA A 112 18.53 1.13 9.15
N ASP A 113 19.46 0.49 8.41
CA ASP A 113 19.92 1.04 7.13
C ASP A 113 18.88 0.99 6.05
N HIS A 114 18.00 -0.03 6.02
CA HIS A 114 16.85 -0.07 5.11
C HIS A 114 15.92 1.14 5.32
N VAL A 115 15.52 1.37 6.57
CA VAL A 115 14.62 2.49 6.91
C VAL A 115 15.31 3.85 6.66
N ARG A 116 16.61 3.95 6.97
CA ARG A 116 17.42 5.16 6.69
C ARG A 116 17.49 5.48 5.20
N LEU A 117 17.73 4.47 4.37
CA LEU A 117 17.77 4.63 2.91
C LEU A 117 16.42 5.10 2.36
N ALA A 118 15.32 4.54 2.87
CA ALA A 118 13.98 4.95 2.50
C ALA A 118 13.66 6.39 2.94
N ALA A 119 14.03 6.79 4.18
CA ALA A 119 13.90 8.15 4.66
C ALA A 119 14.65 9.16 3.77
N GLN A 120 15.86 8.81 3.37
CA GLN A 120 16.67 9.62 2.46
C GLN A 120 16.02 9.77 1.08
N ALA A 121 15.49 8.68 0.52
CA ALA A 121 14.82 8.68 -0.77
C ALA A 121 13.53 9.52 -0.75
N ALA A 122 12.72 9.41 0.32
CA ALA A 122 11.47 10.14 0.47
C ALA A 122 11.68 11.67 0.53
N ARG A 123 12.77 12.13 1.13
CA ARG A 123 13.08 13.56 1.30
C ARG A 123 13.88 14.17 0.17
N GLY A 124 14.19 13.43 -0.88
CA GLY A 124 14.94 13.92 -2.06
C GLY A 124 16.37 14.40 -1.72
N GLY A 125 16.92 13.90 -0.62
CA GLY A 125 18.24 14.32 -0.14
C GLY A 125 19.36 13.86 -1.07
N SER A 126 20.04 14.81 -1.71
CA SER A 126 21.36 14.54 -2.27
C SER A 126 22.28 14.03 -1.17
N TYR A 127 23.08 13.03 -1.49
CA TYR A 127 24.15 12.51 -0.65
C TYR A 127 25.06 13.66 -0.19
N ARG A 128 24.77 14.24 0.99
CA ARG A 128 25.73 15.18 1.63
C ARG A 128 26.72 14.33 2.42
N LEU A 129 27.74 13.85 1.74
CA LEU A 129 28.88 13.07 2.25
C LEU A 129 29.63 13.70 3.46
N TRP A 130 29.25 14.91 3.89
CA TRP A 130 30.01 15.73 4.85
C TRP A 130 29.27 16.01 6.17
N ARG A 131 28.09 15.41 6.43
CA ARG A 131 27.43 15.61 7.72
C ARG A 131 27.84 14.51 8.70
N ARG A 132 28.54 14.90 9.78
CA ARG A 132 28.96 14.02 10.89
C ARG A 132 27.82 13.43 11.71
N ALA A 133 26.60 13.93 11.60
CA ALA A 133 25.41 13.40 12.29
C ALA A 133 24.40 12.91 11.23
N ASP A 134 23.87 11.71 11.43
CA ASP A 134 22.77 11.16 10.63
C ASP A 134 21.49 11.94 10.96
N PRO A 135 20.91 12.72 10.02
CA PRO A 135 19.72 13.53 10.28
C PRO A 135 18.46 12.68 10.49
N TYR A 136 18.51 11.37 10.18
CA TYR A 136 17.36 10.49 10.23
C TYR A 136 17.34 9.55 11.45
N THR A 137 18.29 9.64 12.38
CA THR A 137 18.41 8.67 13.49
C THR A 137 17.16 8.60 14.36
N ALA A 138 16.59 9.75 14.74
CA ALA A 138 15.37 9.78 15.58
C ALA A 138 14.14 9.27 14.83
N GLU A 139 13.99 9.64 13.56
CA GLU A 139 12.90 9.19 12.70
C GLU A 139 12.96 7.68 12.44
N VAL A 140 14.14 7.17 12.11
CA VAL A 140 14.39 5.75 11.91
C VAL A 140 14.07 4.96 13.18
N ALA A 141 14.56 5.41 14.35
CA ALA A 141 14.26 4.80 15.63
C ALA A 141 12.75 4.79 15.91
N GLY A 142 12.05 5.91 15.70
CA GLY A 142 10.62 6.01 15.92
C GLY A 142 9.80 5.06 15.05
N VAL A 143 10.15 4.92 13.77
CA VAL A 143 9.47 3.97 12.88
C VAL A 143 9.75 2.52 13.28
N LEU A 144 10.99 2.20 13.66
CA LEU A 144 11.34 0.84 14.10
C LEU A 144 10.63 0.46 15.41
N GLU A 145 10.47 1.39 16.35
CA GLU A 145 9.69 1.14 17.57
C GLU A 145 8.21 0.90 17.24
N ARG A 146 7.61 1.72 16.37
CA ARG A 146 6.21 1.57 15.93
C ARG A 146 5.95 0.22 15.25
N THR A 147 6.92 -0.30 14.50
CA THR A 147 6.82 -1.61 13.84
C THR A 147 7.29 -2.79 14.69
N GLY A 148 7.72 -2.52 15.95
CA GLY A 148 8.22 -3.54 16.87
C GLY A 148 9.60 -4.11 16.51
N LEU A 149 10.38 -3.37 15.68
CA LEU A 149 11.71 -3.78 15.23
C LEU A 149 12.87 -3.03 15.91
N GLY A 150 12.60 -2.19 16.92
CA GLY A 150 13.63 -1.43 17.63
C GLY A 150 14.77 -2.30 18.15
N HIS A 151 14.45 -3.45 18.75
CA HIS A 151 15.41 -4.43 19.27
C HIS A 151 16.24 -5.11 18.16
N ARG A 152 15.80 -5.09 16.90
CA ARG A 152 16.45 -5.70 15.73
C ARG A 152 17.19 -4.67 14.85
N ALA A 153 17.26 -3.40 15.26
CA ALA A 153 17.80 -2.31 14.45
C ALA A 153 19.19 -2.60 13.84
N ARG A 154 20.05 -3.34 14.56
CA ARG A 154 21.40 -3.69 14.13
C ARG A 154 21.49 -5.06 13.43
N ALA A 155 20.46 -5.87 13.47
CA ALA A 155 20.42 -7.16 12.78
C ALA A 155 20.38 -6.95 11.27
N THR A 156 20.91 -7.88 10.49
CA THR A 156 20.77 -7.87 9.04
C THR A 156 19.40 -8.41 8.63
N ALA A 157 18.86 -7.94 7.49
CA ALA A 157 17.58 -8.42 7.01
C ALA A 157 17.55 -9.93 6.70
N GLY A 158 18.72 -10.52 6.43
CA GLY A 158 18.87 -11.97 6.23
C GLY A 158 18.58 -12.79 7.49
N GLU A 159 18.79 -12.20 8.69
CA GLU A 159 18.59 -12.84 9.99
C GLU A 159 17.15 -12.74 10.50
N LEU A 160 16.27 -12.01 9.79
CA LEU A 160 14.89 -11.80 10.19
C LEU A 160 14.01 -12.99 9.80
N SER A 161 13.01 -13.28 10.65
CA SER A 161 11.89 -14.15 10.29
C SER A 161 11.06 -13.56 9.13
N HIS A 162 10.16 -14.34 8.55
CA HIS A 162 9.27 -13.81 7.50
C HIS A 162 8.36 -12.69 8.01
N GLY A 163 7.80 -12.82 9.21
CA GLY A 163 6.98 -11.77 9.84
C GLY A 163 7.79 -10.52 10.16
N GLU A 164 9.03 -10.66 10.67
CA GLU A 164 9.92 -9.52 10.88
C GLU A 164 10.30 -8.81 9.57
N LYS A 165 10.49 -9.57 8.47
CA LYS A 165 10.72 -8.99 7.14
C LYS A 165 9.52 -8.17 6.66
N ARG A 166 8.29 -8.67 6.87
CA ARG A 166 7.07 -7.91 6.55
C ARG A 166 6.93 -6.64 7.39
N LYS A 167 7.26 -6.71 8.68
CA LYS A 167 7.34 -5.51 9.54
C LYS A 167 8.38 -4.51 9.04
N LEU A 168 9.54 -4.98 8.56
CA LEU A 168 10.57 -4.11 7.98
C LEU A 168 10.09 -3.45 6.67
N GLU A 169 9.39 -4.18 5.81
CA GLU A 169 8.77 -3.61 4.60
C GLU A 169 7.75 -2.51 4.93
N LEU A 170 6.93 -2.72 5.98
CA LEU A 170 6.05 -1.68 6.50
C LEU A 170 6.83 -0.49 7.08
N ALA A 171 7.93 -0.73 7.80
CA ALA A 171 8.78 0.34 8.32
C ALA A 171 9.39 1.20 7.19
N VAL A 172 9.88 0.55 6.13
CA VAL A 172 10.40 1.21 4.91
C VAL A 172 9.31 2.05 4.22
N LEU A 173 8.08 1.54 4.19
CA LEU A 173 6.93 2.26 3.66
C LEU A 173 6.57 3.48 4.53
N LEU A 174 6.45 3.27 5.84
CA LEU A 174 5.98 4.26 6.81
C LEU A 174 6.90 5.46 6.96
N VAL A 175 8.22 5.28 6.82
CA VAL A 175 9.17 6.39 6.92
C VAL A 175 8.98 7.45 5.82
N GLY A 176 8.33 7.08 4.71
CA GLY A 176 7.90 7.99 3.66
C GLY A 176 6.60 8.75 3.95
N GLU A 177 5.97 8.50 5.10
CA GLU A 177 4.68 9.10 5.51
C GLU A 177 3.59 9.00 4.42
N PRO A 178 3.31 7.82 3.87
CA PRO A 178 2.36 7.69 2.78
C PRO A 178 0.94 8.04 3.25
N ARG A 179 0.18 8.73 2.39
CA ARG A 179 -1.25 8.99 2.59
C ARG A 179 -2.10 7.78 2.19
N LEU A 180 -1.64 7.04 1.19
CA LEU A 180 -2.25 5.82 0.68
C LEU A 180 -1.24 4.69 0.73
N MET A 181 -1.54 3.64 1.49
CA MET A 181 -0.74 2.44 1.62
C MET A 181 -1.33 1.33 0.75
N LEU A 182 -0.55 0.80 -0.18
CA LEU A 182 -0.91 -0.35 -1.02
C LEU A 182 -0.18 -1.58 -0.47
N LEU A 183 -0.92 -2.49 0.16
CA LEU A 183 -0.40 -3.71 0.76
C LEU A 183 -0.81 -4.91 -0.09
N ASP A 184 0.16 -5.53 -0.75
CA ASP A 184 -0.07 -6.65 -1.67
C ASP A 184 0.34 -7.96 -1.00
N GLU A 185 -0.64 -8.72 -0.52
CA GLU A 185 -0.51 -10.00 0.20
C GLU A 185 0.50 -9.93 1.37
N PRO A 186 0.32 -9.02 2.33
CA PRO A 186 1.28 -8.82 3.41
C PRO A 186 1.45 -10.04 4.31
N MET A 187 0.46 -10.95 4.37
CA MET A 187 0.53 -12.18 5.18
C MET A 187 1.18 -13.35 4.44
N ALA A 188 1.51 -13.19 3.14
CA ALA A 188 2.10 -14.28 2.36
C ALA A 188 3.46 -14.72 2.93
N GLY A 189 3.59 -16.02 3.23
CA GLY A 189 4.80 -16.63 3.80
C GLY A 189 5.05 -16.34 5.29
N VAL A 190 4.15 -15.62 5.96
CA VAL A 190 4.20 -15.37 7.40
C VAL A 190 3.66 -16.60 8.14
N SER A 191 4.30 -17.02 9.24
CA SER A 191 3.83 -18.14 10.04
C SER A 191 2.50 -17.81 10.73
N ALA A 192 1.65 -18.81 10.97
CA ALA A 192 0.36 -18.61 11.64
C ALA A 192 0.49 -17.92 13.01
N GLU A 193 1.61 -18.12 13.69
CA GLU A 193 1.92 -17.49 14.99
C GLU A 193 2.24 -16.00 14.88
N GLU A 194 2.80 -15.55 13.74
CA GLU A 194 3.19 -14.17 13.49
C GLU A 194 2.07 -13.33 12.85
N VAL A 195 1.08 -13.96 12.17
CA VAL A 195 -0.04 -13.27 11.52
C VAL A 195 -0.80 -12.34 12.47
N PRO A 196 -1.16 -12.73 13.72
CA PRO A 196 -1.88 -11.84 14.62
C PRO A 196 -1.11 -10.55 14.93
N ALA A 197 0.19 -10.63 15.15
CA ALA A 197 1.03 -9.47 15.45
C ALA A 197 1.16 -8.52 14.26
N LEU A 198 1.22 -9.04 13.04
CA LEU A 198 1.24 -8.24 11.81
C LEU A 198 -0.13 -7.60 11.52
N THR A 199 -1.22 -8.34 11.76
CA THR A 199 -2.59 -7.83 11.67
C THR A 199 -2.82 -6.68 12.63
N GLU A 200 -2.36 -6.81 13.88
CA GLU A 200 -2.48 -5.76 14.90
C GLU A 200 -1.68 -4.51 14.52
N LEU A 201 -0.47 -4.67 13.98
CA LEU A 201 0.30 -3.54 13.47
C LEU A 201 -0.48 -2.79 12.37
N ILE A 202 -1.03 -3.52 11.39
CA ILE A 202 -1.82 -2.90 10.30
C ILE A 202 -3.08 -2.22 10.86
N ARG A 203 -3.74 -2.84 11.85
CA ARG A 203 -4.90 -2.26 12.55
C ARG A 203 -4.55 -0.93 13.23
N THR A 204 -3.44 -0.88 13.97
CA THR A 204 -2.96 0.33 14.64
C THR A 204 -2.68 1.44 13.63
N LEU A 205 -1.98 1.13 12.53
CA LEU A 205 -1.71 2.10 11.46
C LEU A 205 -3.00 2.67 10.86
N HIS A 206 -4.00 1.83 10.64
CA HIS A 206 -5.28 2.27 10.09
C HIS A 206 -6.13 3.00 11.12
N ARG A 207 -6.46 2.37 12.27
CA ARG A 207 -7.45 2.87 13.22
C ARG A 207 -6.93 3.98 14.12
N GLU A 208 -5.67 3.89 14.58
CA GLU A 208 -5.12 4.86 15.53
C GLU A 208 -4.37 5.99 14.84
N GLU A 209 -3.68 5.69 13.71
CA GLU A 209 -2.95 6.71 12.96
C GLU A 209 -3.72 7.27 11.76
N GLY A 210 -4.93 6.77 11.48
CA GLY A 210 -5.81 7.25 10.41
C GLY A 210 -5.27 6.99 9.00
N ARG A 211 -4.42 5.97 8.80
CA ARG A 211 -3.84 5.68 7.49
C ARG A 211 -4.88 5.09 6.53
N THR A 212 -4.89 5.59 5.29
CA THR A 212 -5.68 5.00 4.21
C THR A 212 -4.97 3.76 3.67
N VAL A 213 -5.67 2.64 3.61
CA VAL A 213 -5.11 1.34 3.23
C VAL A 213 -5.90 0.72 2.09
N LEU A 214 -5.19 0.30 1.04
CA LEU A 214 -5.67 -0.67 0.07
C LEU A 214 -4.90 -1.96 0.30
N MET A 215 -5.61 -3.08 0.48
CA MET A 215 -4.96 -4.37 0.73
C MET A 215 -5.53 -5.46 -0.18
N VAL A 216 -4.66 -6.24 -0.80
CA VAL A 216 -5.00 -7.53 -1.41
C VAL A 216 -4.61 -8.61 -0.41
N GLU A 217 -5.55 -9.49 -0.09
CA GLU A 217 -5.31 -10.63 0.79
C GLU A 217 -6.28 -11.78 0.50
N HIS A 218 -5.89 -12.99 0.91
CA HIS A 218 -6.69 -14.19 0.80
C HIS A 218 -7.22 -14.68 2.16
N HIS A 219 -6.67 -14.16 3.27
CA HIS A 219 -7.10 -14.50 4.62
C HIS A 219 -8.36 -13.71 5.00
N MET A 220 -9.53 -14.31 4.75
CA MET A 220 -10.82 -13.63 4.96
C MET A 220 -10.99 -13.14 6.41
N ASP A 221 -10.56 -13.90 7.40
CA ASP A 221 -10.67 -13.51 8.82
C ASP A 221 -9.91 -12.20 9.11
N VAL A 222 -8.73 -12.03 8.48
CA VAL A 222 -7.94 -10.80 8.59
C VAL A 222 -8.68 -9.63 7.94
N LEU A 223 -9.22 -9.84 6.74
CA LEU A 223 -9.91 -8.80 5.99
C LEU A 223 -11.20 -8.35 6.67
N LEU A 224 -12.03 -9.30 7.13
CA LEU A 224 -13.28 -9.00 7.84
C LEU A 224 -13.05 -8.24 9.15
N GLY A 225 -11.88 -8.43 9.78
CA GLY A 225 -11.50 -7.71 11.01
C GLY A 225 -10.90 -6.31 10.78
N LEU A 226 -10.48 -5.98 9.56
CA LEU A 226 -9.77 -4.74 9.25
C LEU A 226 -10.53 -3.80 8.30
N ALA A 227 -11.18 -4.36 7.27
CA ALA A 227 -11.72 -3.60 6.15
C ALA A 227 -13.01 -2.85 6.49
N ASP A 228 -13.09 -1.59 6.07
CA ASP A 228 -14.35 -0.83 6.07
C ASP A 228 -15.20 -1.21 4.85
N ARG A 229 -14.54 -1.53 3.71
CA ARG A 229 -15.20 -1.99 2.48
C ARG A 229 -14.38 -3.09 1.81
N LEU A 230 -15.10 -3.96 1.10
CA LEU A 230 -14.54 -4.99 0.23
C LEU A 230 -14.83 -4.65 -1.24
N ALA A 231 -13.83 -4.82 -2.09
CA ALA A 231 -13.93 -4.78 -3.54
C ALA A 231 -13.67 -6.18 -4.08
N VAL A 232 -14.64 -6.78 -4.75
CA VAL A 232 -14.51 -8.09 -5.36
C VAL A 232 -14.10 -7.92 -6.82
N MET A 233 -12.96 -8.47 -7.19
CA MET A 233 -12.52 -8.51 -8.58
C MET A 233 -12.75 -9.89 -9.19
N HIS A 234 -13.26 -9.93 -10.41
CA HIS A 234 -13.47 -11.13 -11.18
C HIS A 234 -13.25 -10.84 -12.67
N HIS A 235 -12.40 -11.64 -13.33
CA HIS A 235 -12.04 -11.48 -14.74
C HIS A 235 -11.68 -10.04 -15.15
N GLY A 236 -10.87 -9.35 -14.33
CA GLY A 236 -10.42 -7.99 -14.60
C GLY A 236 -11.42 -6.88 -14.30
N ARG A 237 -12.63 -7.19 -13.85
CA ARG A 237 -13.70 -6.24 -13.54
C ARG A 237 -14.00 -6.17 -12.05
N LEU A 238 -14.56 -5.06 -11.62
CA LEU A 238 -15.13 -4.92 -10.28
C LEU A 238 -16.53 -5.56 -10.28
N LEU A 239 -16.67 -6.70 -9.59
CA LEU A 239 -17.93 -7.44 -9.49
C LEU A 239 -18.85 -6.87 -8.42
N ALA A 240 -18.29 -6.52 -7.25
CA ALA A 240 -19.03 -5.96 -6.11
C ALA A 240 -18.14 -5.00 -5.32
N LEU A 241 -18.77 -4.03 -4.65
CA LEU A 241 -18.10 -3.07 -3.77
C LEU A 241 -19.07 -2.65 -2.66
N GLY A 242 -18.75 -2.92 -1.41
CA GLY A 242 -19.64 -2.63 -0.28
C GLY A 242 -19.00 -2.93 1.07
N THR A 243 -19.81 -2.90 2.14
CA THR A 243 -19.34 -3.36 3.45
C THR A 243 -19.04 -4.87 3.41
N PRO A 244 -18.18 -5.37 4.31
CA PRO A 244 -17.88 -6.81 4.35
C PRO A 244 -19.14 -7.69 4.42
N GLU A 245 -20.12 -7.31 5.24
CA GLU A 245 -21.38 -8.04 5.40
C GLU A 245 -22.22 -8.06 4.12
N ALA A 246 -22.33 -6.89 3.44
CA ALA A 246 -23.10 -6.80 2.21
C ALA A 246 -22.47 -7.62 1.08
N VAL A 247 -21.15 -7.57 0.95
CA VAL A 247 -20.40 -8.28 -0.10
C VAL A 247 -20.42 -9.79 0.12
N THR A 248 -20.25 -10.26 1.36
CA THR A 248 -20.28 -11.70 1.68
C THR A 248 -21.67 -12.32 1.57
N ALA A 249 -22.71 -11.52 1.71
CA ALA A 249 -24.13 -11.96 1.55
C ALA A 249 -24.60 -11.90 0.09
N ASP A 250 -23.84 -11.30 -0.83
CA ASP A 250 -24.23 -11.15 -2.24
C ASP A 250 -24.19 -12.51 -2.97
N PRO A 251 -25.33 -13.00 -3.52
CA PRO A 251 -25.38 -14.27 -4.23
C PRO A 251 -24.46 -14.33 -5.46
N VAL A 252 -24.23 -13.20 -6.14
CA VAL A 252 -23.36 -13.12 -7.32
C VAL A 252 -21.90 -13.33 -6.90
N VAL A 253 -21.50 -12.73 -5.77
CA VAL A 253 -20.17 -12.94 -5.18
C VAL A 253 -19.99 -14.38 -4.75
N GLN A 254 -20.98 -14.95 -4.02
CA GLN A 254 -20.93 -16.35 -3.59
C GLN A 254 -20.81 -17.29 -4.76
N GLN A 255 -21.56 -17.07 -5.85
CA GLN A 255 -21.48 -17.91 -7.05
C GLN A 255 -20.13 -17.80 -7.77
N ALA A 256 -19.55 -16.61 -7.85
CA ALA A 256 -18.22 -16.40 -8.44
C ALA A 256 -17.11 -17.11 -7.65
N TYR A 257 -17.22 -17.17 -6.32
CA TYR A 257 -16.28 -17.89 -5.46
C TYR A 257 -16.52 -19.40 -5.42
N LEU A 258 -17.79 -19.87 -5.35
CA LEU A 258 -18.13 -21.30 -5.29
C LEU A 258 -17.89 -22.03 -6.62
N GLY A 259 -17.93 -21.32 -7.76
CA GLY A 259 -17.66 -21.87 -9.09
C GLY A 259 -16.19 -22.20 -9.34
N GLU A 260 -15.25 -21.65 -8.56
CA GLU A 260 -13.80 -21.85 -8.74
C GLU A 260 -13.14 -22.66 -7.62
N GLY A 261 -13.94 -23.22 -6.68
CA GLY A 261 -13.47 -24.08 -5.56
C GLY A 261 -12.58 -23.32 -4.57
N LEU A 262 -13.12 -23.04 -3.40
CA LEU A 262 -12.34 -22.64 -2.21
C LEU A 262 -11.39 -23.77 -1.82
#